data_fd8515bcb857c2089967704e332b4849
#
_entry.id   fd8515bcb857c2089967704e332b4849
#
_cell.length_a   1.000
_cell.length_b   1.000
_cell.length_c   1.000
_cell.angle_alpha   90.00
_cell.angle_beta   90.00
_cell.angle_gamma   90.00
#
_symmetry.space_group_name_H-M   'P 1'
#
loop_
_entity.id
_entity.type
_entity.pdbx_description
1 polymer ?
#
loop_
_entity_poly.entity_id
_entity_poly.type
_entity_poly.pdbx_seq_one_letter_code
_entity_poly.pdbx_strand_id
1 'polypeptide(L)'
;LKSFAWHYKAEKAGESAMMPELSMHIMDIMENGIAAGAWHLDLFIDIDTQNDTITITVVDNGKGMDTEMIEKAMDPLFSTKKGKGWGLGIPLFIQTAEACDGGFSIVSEKGSYTRVTVAMKLSHIDRPPLGNMTDTIISLIVGHPEIDLYVMVKKDQDKYEFDTRIVREIMGDIDLSTPQVLGALEEDIESGLAELQLND
;
A
#
# COMPACT_ATOMS: atom_id res chain seq x y z
N LEU A 1 21.45 0.81 12.25
CA LEU A 1 20.41 0.47 11.27
C LEU A 1 20.81 -0.83 10.59
N LYS A 2 20.23 -1.96 11.00
CA LYS A 2 20.41 -3.23 10.31
C LYS A 2 19.19 -3.44 9.41
N SER A 3 19.38 -3.28 8.10
CA SER A 3 18.43 -3.69 7.08
C SER A 3 18.43 -5.23 7.05
N PHE A 4 17.33 -5.85 7.47
CA PHE A 4 17.11 -7.28 7.30
C PHE A 4 16.33 -7.48 6.01
N ALA A 5 17.04 -7.84 4.93
CA ALA A 5 16.42 -8.40 3.74
C ALA A 5 16.29 -9.90 3.94
N TRP A 6 15.08 -10.40 4.12
CA TRP A 6 14.80 -11.82 4.24
C TRP A 6 14.32 -12.35 2.88
N HIS A 7 14.98 -13.39 2.39
CA HIS A 7 14.47 -14.23 1.32
C HIS A 7 13.71 -15.38 1.95
N TYR A 8 12.39 -15.28 1.97
CA TYR A 8 11.52 -16.37 2.38
C TYR A 8 11.23 -17.28 1.17
N LYS A 9 11.50 -18.57 1.28
CA LYS A 9 11.11 -19.60 0.31
C LYS A 9 9.83 -20.25 0.80
N ALA A 10 8.71 -20.00 0.14
CA ALA A 10 7.45 -20.65 0.45
C ALA A 10 7.45 -22.10 -0.05
N GLU A 11 7.25 -23.07 0.84
CA GLU A 11 6.82 -24.42 0.47
C GLU A 11 5.30 -24.41 0.22
N LYS A 12 4.91 -25.02 -0.90
CA LYS A 12 3.57 -25.07 -1.50
C LYS A 12 2.46 -25.33 -0.48
N ALA A 13 1.68 -24.31 -0.16
CA ALA A 13 0.34 -24.46 0.39
C ALA A 13 -0.69 -24.32 -0.74
N GLY A 14 -1.67 -25.21 -0.77
CA GLY A 14 -2.64 -25.32 -1.86
C GLY A 14 -3.52 -24.10 -2.07
N GLU A 15 -4.17 -24.04 -3.22
CA GLU A 15 -5.01 -23.00 -3.84
C GLU A 15 -5.19 -21.74 -2.98
N SER A 16 -4.33 -20.76 -3.22
CA SER A 16 -4.32 -19.47 -2.54
C SER A 16 -5.48 -18.61 -3.05
N ALA A 17 -6.25 -18.06 -2.14
CA ALA A 17 -7.12 -16.94 -2.43
C ALA A 17 -6.22 -15.70 -2.74
N MET A 18 -5.75 -15.60 -3.97
CA MET A 18 -5.01 -14.44 -4.45
C MET A 18 -5.97 -13.24 -4.53
N MET A 19 -5.60 -12.12 -3.97
CA MET A 19 -6.38 -10.89 -4.18
C MET A 19 -6.32 -10.53 -5.66
N PRO A 20 -7.47 -10.14 -6.26
CA PRO A 20 -7.55 -9.94 -7.71
C PRO A 20 -6.78 -8.70 -8.19
N GLU A 21 -6.44 -7.75 -7.30
CA GLU A 21 -5.83 -6.46 -7.63
C GLU A 21 -4.81 -6.03 -6.58
N LEU A 22 -3.77 -5.29 -7.00
CA LEU A 22 -2.75 -4.74 -6.10
C LEU A 22 -3.31 -3.66 -5.17
N SER A 23 -4.32 -2.90 -5.64
CA SER A 23 -5.04 -1.91 -4.85
C SER A 23 -5.63 -2.48 -3.55
N MET A 24 -6.10 -3.74 -3.58
CA MET A 24 -6.63 -4.41 -2.39
C MET A 24 -5.54 -4.74 -1.37
N HIS A 25 -4.36 -5.17 -1.83
CA HIS A 25 -3.21 -5.38 -0.95
C HIS A 25 -2.73 -4.06 -0.33
N ILE A 26 -2.69 -2.99 -1.15
CA ILE A 26 -2.33 -1.64 -0.70
C ILE A 26 -3.30 -1.19 0.41
N MET A 27 -4.61 -1.31 0.18
CA MET A 27 -5.64 -0.98 1.16
C MET A 27 -5.42 -1.72 2.48
N ASP A 28 -5.20 -3.05 2.43
CA ASP A 28 -4.97 -3.86 3.64
C ASP A 28 -3.74 -3.40 4.44
N ILE A 29 -2.65 -3.02 3.76
CA ILE A 29 -1.44 -2.52 4.43
C ILE A 29 -1.71 -1.16 5.06
N MET A 30 -2.40 -0.26 4.36
CA MET A 30 -2.73 1.07 4.88
C MET A 30 -3.67 0.99 6.09
N GLU A 31 -4.71 0.15 6.03
CA GLU A 31 -5.62 -0.13 7.15
C GLU A 31 -4.88 -0.72 8.37
N ASN A 32 -3.86 -1.56 8.14
CA ASN A 32 -3.01 -2.06 9.23
C ASN A 32 -2.22 -0.92 9.91
N GLY A 33 -1.72 0.04 9.15
CA GLY A 33 -1.08 1.24 9.68
C GLY A 33 -2.03 2.08 10.54
N ILE A 34 -3.25 2.32 10.04
CA ILE A 34 -4.30 3.04 10.77
C ILE A 34 -4.66 2.29 12.07
N ALA A 35 -4.86 0.98 12.00
CA ALA A 35 -5.12 0.14 13.17
C ALA A 35 -3.94 0.13 14.18
N ALA A 36 -2.73 0.41 13.70
CA ALA A 36 -1.55 0.62 14.54
C ALA A 36 -1.46 2.04 15.14
N GLY A 37 -2.46 2.90 14.89
CA GLY A 37 -2.56 4.26 15.42
C GLY A 37 -1.80 5.29 14.57
N ALA A 38 -1.54 5.01 13.31
CA ALA A 38 -0.98 6.00 12.40
C ALA A 38 -1.98 7.14 12.17
N TRP A 39 -1.46 8.34 12.07
CA TRP A 39 -2.19 9.54 11.65
C TRP A 39 -1.65 10.12 10.33
N HIS A 40 -0.57 9.53 9.81
CA HIS A 40 0.04 9.86 8.53
C HIS A 40 0.44 8.59 7.78
N LEU A 41 0.07 8.53 6.51
CA LEU A 41 0.38 7.44 5.59
C LEU A 41 1.01 8.00 4.32
N ASP A 42 2.09 7.37 3.86
CA ASP A 42 2.66 7.61 2.54
C ASP A 42 2.50 6.36 1.68
N LEU A 43 2.02 6.53 0.46
CA LEU A 43 1.97 5.52 -0.58
C LEU A 43 2.84 5.95 -1.76
N PHE A 44 3.79 5.11 -2.12
CA PHE A 44 4.63 5.28 -3.31
C PHE A 44 4.44 4.09 -4.24
N ILE A 45 4.13 4.36 -5.50
CA ILE A 45 4.09 3.37 -6.59
C ILE A 45 5.07 3.83 -7.65
N ASP A 46 6.13 3.06 -7.90
CA ASP A 46 7.16 3.35 -8.91
C ASP A 46 7.14 2.26 -9.98
N ILE A 47 6.81 2.63 -11.20
CA ILE A 47 6.77 1.76 -12.37
C ILE A 47 7.94 2.14 -13.27
N ASP A 48 8.91 1.24 -13.36
CA ASP A 48 10.10 1.36 -14.19
C ASP A 48 9.97 0.41 -15.38
N THR A 49 9.60 0.95 -16.54
CA THR A 49 9.41 0.15 -17.75
C THR A 49 10.73 -0.32 -18.37
N GLN A 50 11.84 0.37 -18.09
CA GLN A 50 13.17 0.00 -18.59
C GLN A 50 13.74 -1.20 -17.85
N ASN A 51 13.53 -1.25 -16.52
CA ASN A 51 13.97 -2.35 -15.67
C ASN A 51 12.89 -3.43 -15.49
N ASP A 52 11.73 -3.27 -16.12
CA ASP A 52 10.59 -4.19 -16.04
C ASP A 52 10.17 -4.47 -14.57
N THR A 53 10.05 -3.40 -13.78
CA THR A 53 9.70 -3.51 -12.35
C THR A 53 8.56 -2.58 -11.96
N ILE A 54 7.74 -3.06 -11.02
CA ILE A 54 6.83 -2.22 -10.23
C ILE A 54 7.21 -2.35 -8.77
N THR A 55 7.36 -1.21 -8.08
CA THR A 55 7.66 -1.15 -6.66
C THR A 55 6.57 -0.38 -5.94
N ILE A 56 5.99 -1.00 -4.92
CA ILE A 56 4.96 -0.39 -4.06
C ILE A 56 5.53 -0.27 -2.66
N THR A 57 5.51 0.94 -2.10
CA THR A 57 5.95 1.22 -0.74
C THR A 57 4.85 1.93 0.02
N VAL A 58 4.47 1.37 1.17
CA VAL A 58 3.58 2.03 2.14
C VAL A 58 4.39 2.33 3.39
N VAL A 59 4.28 3.56 3.89
CA VAL A 59 4.89 3.99 5.15
C VAL A 59 3.80 4.52 6.06
N ASP A 60 3.79 4.06 7.30
CA ASP A 60 2.90 4.57 8.35
C ASP A 60 3.72 5.07 9.54
N ASN A 61 3.20 6.06 10.25
CA ASN A 61 3.79 6.58 11.48
C ASN A 61 3.10 6.03 12.75
N GLY A 62 2.58 4.81 12.67
CA GLY A 62 1.95 4.13 13.79
C GLY A 62 2.95 3.66 14.86
N LYS A 63 2.49 2.79 15.75
CA LYS A 63 3.29 2.28 16.88
C LYS A 63 4.52 1.46 16.49
N GLY A 64 4.71 1.14 15.22
CA GLY A 64 5.80 0.31 14.74
C GLY A 64 5.81 -1.10 15.34
N MET A 65 6.83 -1.86 14.98
CA MET A 65 7.00 -3.26 15.36
C MET A 65 8.43 -3.52 15.84
N ASP A 66 8.58 -4.41 16.82
CA ASP A 66 9.86 -5.05 17.11
C ASP A 66 10.07 -6.28 16.21
N THR A 67 11.27 -6.86 16.24
CA THR A 67 11.65 -7.98 15.37
C THR A 67 10.71 -9.18 15.51
N GLU A 68 10.29 -9.51 16.73
CA GLU A 68 9.38 -10.64 16.99
C GLU A 68 8.00 -10.38 16.37
N MET A 69 7.51 -9.15 16.41
CA MET A 69 6.24 -8.77 15.79
C MET A 69 6.33 -8.80 14.25
N ILE A 70 7.47 -8.37 13.67
CA ILE A 70 7.69 -8.44 12.22
C ILE A 70 7.64 -9.90 11.75
N GLU A 71 8.35 -10.81 12.44
CA GLU A 71 8.32 -12.23 12.12
C GLU A 71 6.89 -12.80 12.17
N LYS A 72 6.13 -12.44 13.21
CA LYS A 72 4.72 -12.84 13.35
C LYS A 72 3.81 -12.24 12.27
N ALA A 73 4.04 -11.00 11.87
CA ALA A 73 3.24 -10.33 10.85
C ALA A 73 3.42 -10.97 9.45
N MET A 74 4.59 -11.57 9.19
CA MET A 74 4.89 -12.29 7.96
C MET A 74 4.39 -13.75 7.97
N ASP A 75 4.08 -14.32 9.14
CA ASP A 75 3.63 -15.72 9.26
C ASP A 75 2.14 -15.87 8.88
N PRO A 76 1.81 -16.58 7.79
CA PRO A 76 0.41 -16.80 7.37
C PRO A 76 -0.42 -17.52 8.45
N LEU A 77 0.20 -18.34 9.30
CA LEU A 77 -0.47 -19.08 10.36
C LEU A 77 -0.79 -18.21 11.57
N PHE A 78 -0.05 -17.14 11.77
CA PHE A 78 -0.27 -16.25 12.90
C PHE A 78 -1.53 -15.39 12.71
N SER A 79 -1.85 -14.98 11.47
CA SER A 79 -3.00 -14.14 11.14
C SER A 79 -4.35 -14.87 11.27
N THR A 80 -4.36 -16.22 11.26
CA THR A 80 -5.61 -17.02 11.36
C THR A 80 -6.12 -17.20 12.79
N LYS A 81 -5.40 -16.76 13.83
CA LYS A 81 -5.85 -16.83 15.21
C LYS A 81 -6.93 -15.79 15.50
N LYS A 82 -8.17 -16.28 15.59
CA LYS A 82 -9.38 -15.52 15.94
C LYS A 82 -9.14 -14.54 17.10
N GLY A 83 -9.31 -13.25 16.83
CA GLY A 83 -9.67 -12.28 17.86
C GLY A 83 -8.78 -11.06 18.06
N LYS A 84 -7.54 -11.00 17.61
CA LYS A 84 -6.63 -9.83 17.65
C LYS A 84 -5.44 -10.01 16.70
N GLY A 85 -5.65 -10.59 15.53
CA GLY A 85 -4.61 -10.86 14.56
C GLY A 85 -4.48 -9.71 13.55
N TRP A 86 -3.27 -9.48 13.12
CA TRP A 86 -2.95 -8.78 11.89
C TRP A 86 -3.71 -9.46 10.74
N GLY A 87 -4.25 -8.68 9.80
CA GLY A 87 -4.97 -9.24 8.65
C GLY A 87 -4.08 -10.15 7.79
N LEU A 88 -4.66 -10.91 6.88
CA LEU A 88 -3.94 -11.73 5.91
C LEU A 88 -3.18 -10.89 4.86
N GLY A 89 -3.34 -9.57 4.86
CA GLY A 89 -2.80 -8.67 3.84
C GLY A 89 -1.31 -8.80 3.61
N ILE A 90 -0.49 -8.76 4.67
CA ILE A 90 0.98 -8.87 4.55
C ILE A 90 1.39 -10.24 3.98
N PRO A 91 0.97 -11.40 4.54
CA PRO A 91 1.30 -12.70 3.98
C PRO A 91 0.86 -12.91 2.53
N LEU A 92 -0.33 -12.43 2.17
CA LEU A 92 -0.84 -12.53 0.80
C LEU A 92 -0.03 -11.63 -0.16
N PHE A 93 0.37 -10.45 0.27
CA PHE A 93 1.17 -9.56 -0.55
C PHE A 93 2.59 -10.11 -0.77
N ILE A 94 3.20 -10.73 0.27
CA ILE A 94 4.46 -11.48 0.13
C ILE A 94 4.32 -12.56 -0.94
N GLN A 95 3.27 -13.39 -0.84
CA GLN A 95 3.02 -14.48 -1.78
C GLN A 95 2.83 -13.97 -3.21
N THR A 96 2.09 -12.88 -3.39
CA THR A 96 1.89 -12.23 -4.70
C THR A 96 3.22 -11.76 -5.28
N ALA A 97 4.06 -11.09 -4.48
CA ALA A 97 5.37 -10.63 -4.92
C ALA A 97 6.29 -11.78 -5.36
N GLU A 98 6.36 -12.84 -4.56
CA GLU A 98 7.18 -14.03 -4.87
C GLU A 98 6.68 -14.77 -6.11
N ALA A 99 5.36 -14.86 -6.30
CA ALA A 99 4.76 -15.46 -7.49
C ALA A 99 5.07 -14.67 -8.77
N CYS A 100 5.41 -13.38 -8.65
CA CYS A 100 5.71 -12.48 -9.75
C CYS A 100 7.20 -12.14 -9.87
N ASP A 101 8.09 -13.09 -9.55
CA ASP A 101 9.55 -12.93 -9.62
C ASP A 101 10.08 -11.72 -8.81
N GLY A 102 9.39 -11.39 -7.73
CA GLY A 102 9.64 -10.21 -6.94
C GLY A 102 10.11 -10.49 -5.52
N GLY A 103 9.98 -9.49 -4.67
CA GLY A 103 10.40 -9.55 -3.29
C GLY A 103 9.64 -8.59 -2.39
N PHE A 104 9.82 -8.78 -1.09
CA PHE A 104 9.13 -8.07 -0.04
C PHE A 104 10.12 -7.66 1.06
N SER A 105 9.92 -6.50 1.66
CA SER A 105 10.65 -6.09 2.85
C SER A 105 9.78 -5.32 3.82
N ILE A 106 9.98 -5.55 5.12
CA ILE A 106 9.46 -4.71 6.20
C ILE A 106 10.63 -4.09 6.94
N VAL A 107 10.57 -2.78 7.13
CA VAL A 107 11.44 -2.04 8.04
C VAL A 107 10.54 -1.31 9.03
N SER A 108 10.71 -1.58 10.32
CA SER A 108 9.89 -0.95 11.35
C SER A 108 10.73 -0.60 12.58
N GLU A 109 10.37 0.48 13.24
CA GLU A 109 10.94 0.92 14.50
C GLU A 109 9.81 1.10 15.51
N LYS A 110 9.87 0.35 16.61
CA LYS A 110 8.84 0.38 17.65
C LYS A 110 8.67 1.79 18.24
N GLY A 111 7.45 2.29 18.24
CA GLY A 111 7.09 3.63 18.68
C GLY A 111 7.30 4.72 17.62
N SER A 112 7.65 4.38 16.36
CA SER A 112 8.03 5.36 15.36
C SER A 112 7.34 5.17 14.01
N TYR A 113 7.56 4.04 13.32
CA TYR A 113 7.00 3.83 11.97
C TYR A 113 7.05 2.37 11.53
N THR A 114 6.29 2.06 10.46
CA THR A 114 6.48 0.86 9.65
C THR A 114 6.57 1.25 8.18
N ARG A 115 7.50 0.63 7.45
CA ARG A 115 7.63 0.70 6.01
C ARG A 115 7.54 -0.70 5.44
N VAL A 116 6.59 -0.91 4.55
CA VAL A 116 6.40 -2.13 3.76
C VAL A 116 6.77 -1.80 2.34
N THR A 117 7.67 -2.57 1.74
CA THR A 117 8.06 -2.42 0.32
C THR A 117 7.89 -3.75 -0.39
N VAL A 118 7.21 -3.71 -1.51
CA VAL A 118 7.00 -4.85 -2.40
C VAL A 118 7.50 -4.47 -3.78
N ALA A 119 8.31 -5.33 -4.38
CA ALA A 119 8.73 -5.20 -5.77
C ALA A 119 8.37 -6.47 -6.53
N MET A 120 8.00 -6.33 -7.78
CA MET A 120 7.67 -7.46 -8.65
C MET A 120 7.97 -7.12 -10.10
N LYS A 121 8.10 -8.15 -10.92
CA LYS A 121 8.29 -7.98 -12.35
C LYS A 121 7.02 -7.38 -12.97
N LEU A 122 7.15 -6.26 -13.66
CA LEU A 122 6.03 -5.51 -14.23
C LEU A 122 5.29 -6.33 -15.30
N SER A 123 6.03 -7.02 -16.18
CA SER A 123 5.49 -7.83 -17.27
C SER A 123 5.12 -9.25 -16.87
N HIS A 124 5.15 -9.63 -15.57
CA HIS A 124 4.86 -11.00 -15.16
C HIS A 124 3.40 -11.36 -15.44
N ILE A 125 3.17 -12.54 -16.05
CA ILE A 125 1.83 -12.96 -16.48
C ILE A 125 0.85 -13.16 -15.31
N ASP A 126 1.36 -13.53 -14.14
CA ASP A 126 0.56 -13.72 -12.92
C ASP A 126 0.51 -12.45 -12.06
N ARG A 127 1.09 -11.32 -12.50
CA ARG A 127 1.00 -10.07 -11.75
C ARG A 127 -0.46 -9.59 -11.78
N PRO A 128 -1.07 -9.40 -10.59
CA PRO A 128 -2.39 -8.78 -10.56
C PRO A 128 -2.35 -7.37 -11.15
N PRO A 129 -3.43 -6.92 -11.78
CA PRO A 129 -3.54 -5.53 -12.21
C PRO A 129 -3.38 -4.59 -11.02
N LEU A 130 -2.99 -3.34 -11.29
CA LEU A 130 -2.89 -2.33 -10.23
C LEU A 130 -4.25 -2.11 -9.56
N GLY A 131 -5.32 -2.20 -10.34
CA GLY A 131 -6.68 -2.00 -9.87
C GLY A 131 -7.06 -0.51 -9.78
N ASN A 132 -8.23 -0.25 -9.18
CA ASN A 132 -8.75 1.11 -9.08
C ASN A 132 -8.11 1.87 -7.90
N MET A 133 -7.04 2.62 -8.20
CA MET A 133 -6.36 3.43 -7.18
C MET A 133 -7.18 4.66 -6.77
N THR A 134 -8.00 5.22 -7.66
CA THR A 134 -8.90 6.33 -7.32
C THR A 134 -9.87 5.91 -6.23
N ASP A 135 -10.58 4.79 -6.43
CA ASP A 135 -11.52 4.27 -5.43
C ASP A 135 -10.81 3.92 -4.10
N THR A 136 -9.58 3.40 -4.17
CA THR A 136 -8.79 3.07 -3.00
C THR A 136 -8.46 4.31 -2.18
N ILE A 137 -7.97 5.37 -2.82
CA ILE A 137 -7.62 6.64 -2.17
C ILE A 137 -8.87 7.32 -1.61
N ILE A 138 -9.93 7.41 -2.39
CA ILE A 138 -11.21 8.02 -1.94
C ILE A 138 -11.81 7.24 -0.77
N SER A 139 -11.77 5.90 -0.81
CA SER A 139 -12.26 5.06 0.29
C SER A 139 -11.50 5.31 1.59
N LEU A 140 -10.18 5.49 1.54
CA LEU A 140 -9.37 5.85 2.70
C LEU A 140 -9.75 7.23 3.25
N ILE A 141 -9.93 8.24 2.39
CA ILE A 141 -10.32 9.59 2.79
C ILE A 141 -11.70 9.59 3.48
N VAL A 142 -12.65 8.83 2.92
CA VAL A 142 -14.00 8.72 3.49
C VAL A 142 -14.01 7.95 4.80
N GLY A 143 -13.28 6.83 4.85
CA GLY A 143 -13.20 5.97 6.03
C GLY A 143 -12.43 6.61 7.19
N HIS A 144 -11.43 7.42 6.88
CA HIS A 144 -10.49 8.00 7.85
C HIS A 144 -10.19 9.47 7.53
N PRO A 145 -11.18 10.36 7.63
CA PRO A 145 -11.02 11.76 7.23
C PRO A 145 -9.99 12.55 8.05
N GLU A 146 -9.59 12.03 9.21
CA GLU A 146 -8.56 12.60 10.09
C GLU A 146 -7.12 12.28 9.66
N ILE A 147 -6.92 11.27 8.80
CA ILE A 147 -5.59 10.82 8.40
C ILE A 147 -4.98 11.76 7.35
N ASP A 148 -3.70 12.07 7.52
CA ASP A 148 -2.90 12.68 6.48
C ASP A 148 -2.40 11.61 5.51
N LEU A 149 -2.82 11.72 4.25
CA LEU A 149 -2.47 10.79 3.19
C LEU A 149 -1.63 11.48 2.13
N TYR A 150 -0.44 10.97 1.88
CA TYR A 150 0.37 11.33 0.73
C TYR A 150 0.46 10.16 -0.24
N VAL A 151 0.22 10.40 -1.51
CA VAL A 151 0.30 9.42 -2.59
C VAL A 151 1.21 9.95 -3.69
N MET A 152 2.18 9.16 -4.11
CA MET A 152 2.98 9.42 -5.29
C MET A 152 2.95 8.19 -6.20
N VAL A 153 2.48 8.38 -7.41
CA VAL A 153 2.55 7.37 -8.48
C VAL A 153 3.49 7.89 -9.55
N LYS A 154 4.52 7.11 -9.83
CA LYS A 154 5.54 7.44 -10.83
C LYS A 154 5.60 6.33 -11.88
N LYS A 155 5.70 6.73 -13.15
CA LYS A 155 5.99 5.84 -14.28
C LYS A 155 7.11 6.45 -15.10
N ASP A 156 8.27 5.81 -15.07
CA ASP A 156 9.51 6.30 -15.69
C ASP A 156 9.87 7.73 -15.24
N GLN A 157 9.64 8.74 -16.08
CA GLN A 157 9.94 10.15 -15.76
C GLN A 157 8.69 10.93 -15.35
N ASP A 158 7.50 10.39 -15.57
CA ASP A 158 6.24 11.06 -15.27
C ASP A 158 5.77 10.67 -13.87
N LYS A 159 5.12 11.62 -13.18
CA LYS A 159 4.59 11.39 -11.82
C LYS A 159 3.31 12.16 -11.58
N TYR A 160 2.48 11.57 -10.74
CA TYR A 160 1.33 12.21 -10.10
C TYR A 160 1.54 12.20 -8.58
N GLU A 161 1.23 13.31 -7.94
CA GLU A 161 1.33 13.47 -6.47
C GLU A 161 0.02 14.03 -5.92
N PHE A 162 -0.45 13.43 -4.84
CA PHE A 162 -1.64 13.84 -4.11
C PHE A 162 -1.33 13.92 -2.60
N ASP A 163 -1.76 14.99 -1.94
CA ASP A 163 -1.51 15.21 -0.51
C ASP A 163 -2.74 15.84 0.15
N THR A 164 -3.38 15.11 1.06
CA THR A 164 -4.55 15.60 1.79
C THR A 164 -4.26 16.84 2.64
N ARG A 165 -3.01 17.06 3.05
CA ARG A 165 -2.61 18.24 3.83
C ARG A 165 -2.71 19.51 2.97
N ILE A 166 -2.28 19.42 1.71
CA ILE A 166 -2.42 20.53 0.75
C ILE A 166 -3.90 20.81 0.49
N VAL A 167 -4.69 19.73 0.31
CA VAL A 167 -6.14 19.88 0.11
C VAL A 167 -6.79 20.57 1.31
N ARG A 168 -6.46 20.16 2.54
CA ARG A 168 -6.98 20.82 3.76
C ARG A 168 -6.57 22.28 3.86
N GLU A 169 -5.32 22.60 3.50
CA GLU A 169 -4.86 23.99 3.49
C GLU A 169 -5.68 24.87 2.53
N ILE A 170 -6.02 24.33 1.35
CA ILE A 170 -6.83 25.03 0.34
C ILE A 170 -8.30 25.16 0.77
N MET A 171 -8.86 24.08 1.34
CA MET A 171 -10.28 23.99 1.70
C MET A 171 -10.61 24.66 3.05
N GLY A 172 -9.62 24.93 3.90
CA GLY A 172 -9.82 25.49 5.24
C GLY A 172 -10.67 24.59 6.12
N ASP A 173 -11.78 25.14 6.64
CA ASP A 173 -12.67 24.42 7.57
C ASP A 173 -13.64 23.43 6.89
N ILE A 174 -13.54 23.25 5.56
CA ILE A 174 -14.43 22.33 4.84
C ILE A 174 -13.94 20.89 5.02
N ASP A 175 -14.83 20.02 5.46
CA ASP A 175 -14.54 18.59 5.63
C ASP A 175 -14.31 17.93 4.26
N LEU A 176 -13.20 17.18 4.15
CA LEU A 176 -12.84 16.45 2.92
C LEU A 176 -13.88 15.40 2.53
N SER A 177 -14.67 14.90 3.49
CA SER A 177 -15.72 13.91 3.25
C SER A 177 -17.02 14.50 2.66
N THR A 178 -17.08 15.82 2.43
CA THR A 178 -18.26 16.41 1.79
C THR A 178 -18.38 15.96 0.33
N PRO A 179 -19.60 15.68 -0.18
CA PRO A 179 -19.78 15.14 -1.53
C PRO A 179 -19.17 16.01 -2.64
N GLN A 180 -19.18 17.34 -2.49
CA GLN A 180 -18.61 18.26 -3.47
C GLN A 180 -17.08 18.18 -3.50
N VAL A 181 -16.44 18.07 -2.32
CA VAL A 181 -14.98 17.93 -2.22
C VAL A 181 -14.57 16.56 -2.74
N LEU A 182 -15.26 15.49 -2.31
CA LEU A 182 -14.97 14.12 -2.79
C LEU A 182 -15.06 14.01 -4.30
N GLY A 183 -16.10 14.59 -4.93
CA GLY A 183 -16.21 14.58 -6.39
C GLY A 183 -15.07 15.32 -7.09
N ALA A 184 -14.60 16.44 -6.53
CA ALA A 184 -13.45 17.15 -7.08
C ALA A 184 -12.13 16.40 -6.89
N LEU A 185 -11.96 15.73 -5.75
CA LEU A 185 -10.77 14.88 -5.49
C LEU A 185 -10.76 13.65 -6.40
N GLU A 186 -11.91 13.01 -6.59
CA GLU A 186 -12.06 11.88 -7.50
C GLU A 186 -11.67 12.24 -8.94
N GLU A 187 -12.16 13.40 -9.44
CA GLU A 187 -11.84 13.90 -10.77
C GLU A 187 -10.34 14.24 -10.91
N ASP A 188 -9.72 14.88 -9.90
CA ASP A 188 -8.29 15.20 -9.88
C ASP A 188 -7.42 13.95 -9.89
N ILE A 189 -7.71 12.98 -8.99
CA ILE A 189 -6.96 11.73 -8.87
C ILE A 189 -7.10 10.91 -10.16
N GLU A 190 -8.33 10.75 -10.68
CA GLU A 190 -8.59 9.99 -11.90
C GLU A 190 -7.84 10.60 -13.09
N SER A 191 -7.93 11.93 -13.26
CA SER A 191 -7.24 12.65 -14.33
C SER A 191 -5.72 12.52 -14.23
N GLY A 192 -5.16 12.73 -13.04
CA GLY A 192 -3.72 12.65 -12.82
C GLY A 192 -3.16 11.24 -13.04
N LEU A 193 -3.88 10.21 -12.59
CA LEU A 193 -3.48 8.81 -12.85
C LEU A 193 -3.63 8.42 -14.33
N ALA A 194 -4.67 8.94 -15.02
CA ALA A 194 -4.88 8.68 -16.45
C ALA A 194 -3.73 9.24 -17.32
N GLU A 195 -3.18 10.40 -16.94
CA GLU A 195 -2.03 11.00 -17.64
C GLU A 195 -0.79 10.10 -17.63
N LEU A 196 -0.61 9.28 -16.60
CA LEU A 196 0.50 8.32 -16.50
C LEU A 196 0.30 7.10 -17.39
N GLN A 197 -0.87 6.93 -18.02
CA GLN A 197 -1.18 5.78 -18.90
C GLN A 197 -0.78 4.45 -18.23
N LEU A 198 -1.27 4.23 -17.01
CA LEU A 198 -1.05 3.00 -16.25
C LEU A 198 -1.81 1.85 -16.93
N ASN A 199 -1.27 1.36 -18.06
CA ASN A 199 -1.86 0.23 -18.77
C ASN A 199 -1.47 -1.04 -18.00
N ASP A 200 -2.47 -1.76 -17.53
CA ASP A 200 -2.36 -3.11 -16.97
C ASP A 200 -2.28 -4.17 -18.07
#